data_469011df134fe8179a48849c16e18dd7
#
_entry.id   469011df134fe8179a48849c16e18dd7
#
_cell.length_a   1.000
_cell.length_b   1.000
_cell.length_c   1.000
_cell.angle_alpha   90.00
_cell.angle_beta   90.00
_cell.angle_gamma   90.00
#
_symmetry.space_group_name_H-M   'P 1'
#
loop_
_entity.id
_entity.type
_entity.pdbx_description
1 polymer ?
#
loop_
_entity_poly.entity_id
_entity_poly.type
_entity_poly.pdbx_seq_one_letter_code
_entity_poly.pdbx_strand_id
1 'polypeptide(L)'
;VKSVAAAGEYKVTDTVAVVTDADGNEYNITMVQKWPVKQAIRCYAEKPRPSRVMETGVRAIDTFNPMAEGGTGFIPGPFGAGKTVLQHAISKQADADVIIMVACGERANEVVEIFAEFPELVDARTGHKLMERTIIICNTSNMPVAAREASVYTGMTIGEYYRSMGLKLSLIHISEPTRLRRI
;
A
#
# COMPACT_ATOMS: atom_id res chain seq x y z
N VAL A 1 2.71 -27.98 12.56
CA VAL A 1 2.96 -28.44 11.19
C VAL A 1 3.00 -29.96 11.22
N LYS A 2 2.17 -30.61 10.41
CA LYS A 2 2.09 -32.06 10.30
C LYS A 2 3.08 -32.61 9.24
N SER A 3 3.11 -31.98 8.09
CA SER A 3 4.00 -32.33 7.00
C SER A 3 4.35 -31.11 6.15
N VAL A 4 5.51 -31.16 5.48
CA VAL A 4 5.96 -30.16 4.52
C VAL A 4 6.39 -30.92 3.26
N ALA A 5 6.08 -30.37 2.10
CA ALA A 5 6.50 -30.92 0.82
C ALA A 5 8.03 -30.93 0.68
N ALA A 6 8.56 -31.90 -0.04
CA ALA A 6 10.00 -31.94 -0.34
C ALA A 6 10.41 -30.76 -1.22
N ALA A 7 11.72 -30.48 -1.31
CA ALA A 7 12.22 -29.48 -2.24
C ALA A 7 11.92 -29.89 -3.69
N GLY A 8 11.36 -28.97 -4.49
CA GLY A 8 10.95 -29.24 -5.86
C GLY A 8 10.20 -28.08 -6.47
N GLU A 9 9.73 -28.26 -7.70
CA GLU A 9 8.88 -27.30 -8.40
C GLU A 9 7.40 -27.61 -8.14
N TYR A 10 6.63 -26.59 -7.72
CA TYR A 10 5.22 -26.72 -7.37
C TYR A 10 4.39 -25.66 -8.11
N LYS A 11 3.17 -26.04 -8.47
CA LYS A 11 2.18 -25.06 -8.94
C LYS A 11 1.67 -24.25 -7.75
N VAL A 12 1.20 -23.05 -8.00
CA VAL A 12 0.68 -22.12 -6.97
C VAL A 12 -0.46 -22.76 -6.14
N THR A 13 -1.21 -23.68 -6.75
CA THR A 13 -2.34 -24.39 -6.14
C THR A 13 -1.96 -25.68 -5.41
N ASP A 14 -0.72 -26.14 -5.54
CA ASP A 14 -0.29 -27.39 -4.91
C ASP A 14 -0.15 -27.21 -3.40
N THR A 15 -0.44 -28.27 -2.65
CA THR A 15 -0.27 -28.27 -1.18
C THR A 15 1.20 -28.38 -0.82
N VAL A 16 1.76 -27.33 -0.23
CA VAL A 16 3.17 -27.27 0.18
C VAL A 16 3.37 -27.61 1.64
N ALA A 17 2.33 -27.55 2.46
CA ALA A 17 2.36 -27.99 3.85
C ALA A 17 0.97 -28.37 4.34
N VAL A 18 0.94 -29.20 5.40
CA VAL A 18 -0.29 -29.50 6.13
C VAL A 18 -0.11 -29.07 7.58
N VAL A 19 -1.05 -28.30 8.11
CA VAL A 19 -1.04 -27.82 9.48
C VAL A 19 -2.27 -28.36 10.20
N THR A 20 -2.08 -28.78 11.45
CA THR A 20 -3.19 -29.21 12.33
C THR A 20 -3.39 -28.14 13.40
N ASP A 21 -4.62 -27.74 13.66
CA ASP A 21 -4.98 -26.82 14.74
C ASP A 21 -5.06 -27.54 16.10
N ALA A 22 -5.38 -26.80 17.16
CA ALA A 22 -5.53 -27.34 18.51
C ALA A 22 -6.71 -28.32 18.64
N ASP A 23 -7.69 -28.23 17.75
CA ASP A 23 -8.90 -29.05 17.73
C ASP A 23 -8.73 -30.31 16.86
N GLY A 24 -7.55 -30.49 16.23
CA GLY A 24 -7.24 -31.64 15.40
C GLY A 24 -7.65 -31.51 13.93
N ASN A 25 -8.17 -30.36 13.48
CA ASN A 25 -8.54 -30.15 12.09
C ASN A 25 -7.29 -29.90 11.23
N GLU A 26 -7.29 -30.49 10.03
CA GLU A 26 -6.17 -30.37 9.10
C GLU A 26 -6.45 -29.32 8.04
N TYR A 27 -5.46 -28.46 7.81
CA TYR A 27 -5.49 -27.40 6.80
C TYR A 27 -4.37 -27.59 5.80
N ASN A 28 -4.73 -27.66 4.52
CA ASN A 28 -3.77 -27.68 3.42
C ASN A 28 -3.30 -26.27 3.12
N ILE A 29 -2.01 -26.04 3.23
CA ILE A 29 -1.37 -24.75 2.91
C ILE A 29 -0.88 -24.81 1.47
N THR A 30 -1.32 -23.85 0.68
CA THR A 30 -0.89 -23.61 -0.70
C THR A 30 -0.22 -22.26 -0.80
N MET A 31 0.38 -21.92 -1.94
CA MET A 31 0.90 -20.58 -2.20
C MET A 31 -0.21 -19.54 -2.44
N VAL A 32 -1.45 -19.98 -2.64
CA VAL A 32 -2.62 -19.09 -2.76
C VAL A 32 -3.14 -18.76 -1.37
N GLN A 33 -3.19 -17.47 -1.05
CA GLN A 33 -3.70 -16.96 0.22
C GLN A 33 -5.00 -16.18 -0.03
N LYS A 34 -6.02 -16.43 0.78
CA LYS A 34 -7.26 -15.66 0.79
C LYS A 34 -7.27 -14.73 2.00
N TRP A 35 -7.17 -13.43 1.74
CA TRP A 35 -7.15 -12.42 2.79
C TRP A 35 -8.48 -11.65 2.83
N PRO A 36 -9.07 -11.46 4.02
CA PRO A 36 -10.27 -10.65 4.16
C PRO A 36 -9.91 -9.16 4.05
N VAL A 37 -10.52 -8.47 3.08
CA VAL A 37 -10.19 -7.07 2.77
C VAL A 37 -10.64 -6.09 3.85
N LYS A 38 -11.79 -6.33 4.50
CA LYS A 38 -12.36 -5.42 5.51
C LYS A 38 -12.17 -5.87 6.96
N GLN A 39 -11.45 -6.94 7.19
CA GLN A 39 -11.21 -7.44 8.55
C GLN A 39 -9.88 -6.92 9.08
N ALA A 40 -9.91 -6.28 10.23
CA ALA A 40 -8.69 -5.80 10.87
C ALA A 40 -7.78 -6.97 11.28
N ILE A 41 -6.49 -6.82 11.02
CA ILE A 41 -5.47 -7.78 11.48
C ILE A 41 -5.37 -7.69 13.01
N ARG A 42 -5.48 -8.83 13.68
CA ARG A 42 -5.43 -8.95 15.15
C ARG A 42 -4.36 -9.94 15.63
N CYS A 43 -3.46 -10.33 14.76
CA CYS A 43 -2.43 -11.36 15.04
C CYS A 43 -1.16 -10.82 15.72
N TYR A 44 -1.15 -9.57 16.16
CA TYR A 44 -0.02 -8.97 16.89
C TYR A 44 -0.33 -8.84 18.37
N ALA A 45 0.64 -9.18 19.20
CA ALA A 45 0.53 -9.05 20.66
C ALA A 45 0.60 -7.58 21.11
N GLU A 46 1.49 -6.79 20.48
CA GLU A 46 1.68 -5.37 20.80
C GLU A 46 2.04 -4.60 19.52
N LYS A 47 1.61 -3.35 19.44
CA LYS A 47 2.05 -2.40 18.40
C LYS A 47 3.30 -1.68 18.88
N PRO A 48 4.47 -1.91 18.26
CA PRO A 48 5.67 -1.18 18.61
C PRO A 48 5.49 0.31 18.35
N ARG A 49 6.10 1.15 19.19
CA ARG A 49 6.12 2.60 18.97
C ARG A 49 7.08 2.91 17.81
N PRO A 50 6.72 3.82 16.91
CA PRO A 50 7.62 4.28 15.87
C PRO A 50 8.89 4.88 16.51
N SER A 51 10.07 4.43 16.05
CA SER A 51 11.37 4.88 16.58
C SER A 51 12.29 5.48 15.53
N ARG A 52 11.92 5.35 14.24
CA ARG A 52 12.71 5.85 13.13
C ARG A 52 11.94 6.91 12.35
N VAL A 53 12.65 7.88 11.83
CA VAL A 53 12.09 8.90 10.93
C VAL A 53 12.14 8.37 9.50
N MET A 54 11.05 8.52 8.77
CA MET A 54 10.95 8.23 7.36
C MET A 54 11.50 9.42 6.57
N GLU A 55 12.49 9.21 5.75
CA GLU A 55 13.00 10.22 4.83
C GLU A 55 12.06 10.35 3.64
N THR A 56 11.38 11.50 3.51
CA THR A 56 10.48 11.79 2.41
C THR A 56 11.17 12.44 1.23
N GLY A 57 12.40 12.95 1.42
CA GLY A 57 13.15 13.72 0.44
C GLY A 57 12.64 15.15 0.24
N VAL A 58 11.57 15.52 0.95
CA VAL A 58 11.04 16.90 0.94
C VAL A 58 11.52 17.61 2.18
N ARG A 59 12.50 18.52 2.03
CA ARG A 59 13.18 19.22 3.14
C ARG A 59 12.20 19.85 4.15
N ALA A 60 11.12 20.44 3.68
CA ALA A 60 10.14 21.07 4.55
C ALA A 60 9.42 20.07 5.45
N ILE A 61 9.12 18.87 4.94
CA ILE A 61 8.49 17.80 5.73
C ILE A 61 9.52 17.23 6.70
N ASP A 62 10.69 16.84 6.20
CA ASP A 62 11.71 16.16 7.00
C ASP A 62 12.24 17.03 8.14
N THR A 63 12.20 18.38 7.96
CA THR A 63 12.67 19.33 8.98
C THR A 63 11.59 19.77 9.96
N PHE A 64 10.39 20.11 9.47
CA PHE A 64 9.36 20.74 10.29
C PHE A 64 8.24 19.80 10.72
N ASN A 65 7.97 18.75 9.92
CA ASN A 65 6.91 17.79 10.18
C ASN A 65 7.40 16.36 9.88
N PRO A 66 8.47 15.90 10.55
CA PRO A 66 9.04 14.57 10.24
C PRO A 66 8.00 13.47 10.40
N MET A 67 7.97 12.59 9.42
CA MET A 67 7.12 11.40 9.44
C MET A 67 7.89 10.24 10.08
N ALA A 68 7.23 9.46 10.90
CA ALA A 68 7.83 8.26 11.48
C ALA A 68 7.55 7.03 10.60
N GLU A 69 8.53 6.12 10.49
CA GLU A 69 8.30 4.79 9.89
C GLU A 69 7.19 4.07 10.66
N GLY A 70 6.17 3.57 9.95
CA GLY A 70 4.97 2.97 10.56
C GLY A 70 3.97 3.99 11.11
N GLY A 71 4.23 5.29 10.94
CA GLY A 71 3.31 6.37 11.27
C GLY A 71 2.30 6.65 10.16
N THR A 72 1.39 7.58 10.44
CA THR A 72 0.40 8.07 9.48
C THR A 72 0.52 9.58 9.36
N GLY A 73 0.68 10.08 8.14
CA GLY A 73 0.68 11.49 7.82
C GLY A 73 -0.61 11.91 7.14
N PHE A 74 -1.01 13.15 7.35
CA PHE A 74 -2.18 13.76 6.73
C PHE A 74 -1.79 15.08 6.03
N ILE A 75 -2.18 15.22 4.78
CA ILE A 75 -1.92 16.40 3.96
C ILE A 75 -3.25 17.09 3.63
N PRO A 76 -3.76 17.96 4.51
CA PRO A 76 -5.00 18.68 4.26
C PRO A 76 -4.79 19.85 3.31
N GLY A 77 -5.82 20.19 2.55
CA GLY A 77 -5.81 21.38 1.74
C GLY A 77 -7.02 21.46 0.81
N PRO A 78 -7.41 22.67 0.40
CA PRO A 78 -8.47 22.87 -0.58
C PRO A 78 -8.04 22.35 -1.95
N PHE A 79 -8.97 22.35 -2.88
CA PHE A 79 -8.69 22.04 -4.29
C PHE A 79 -7.62 23.01 -4.85
N GLY A 80 -6.66 22.46 -5.60
CA GLY A 80 -5.57 23.24 -6.19
C GLY A 80 -4.43 23.59 -5.21
N ALA A 81 -4.46 23.14 -3.97
CA ALA A 81 -3.40 23.42 -2.99
C ALA A 81 -2.11 22.59 -3.18
N GLY A 82 -2.02 21.81 -4.25
CA GLY A 82 -0.82 21.00 -4.54
C GLY A 82 -0.70 19.69 -3.75
N LYS A 83 -1.78 19.20 -3.13
CA LYS A 83 -1.77 17.93 -2.37
C LYS A 83 -1.23 16.76 -3.19
N THR A 84 -1.78 16.56 -4.38
CA THR A 84 -1.39 15.48 -5.29
C THR A 84 0.06 15.61 -5.71
N VAL A 85 0.52 16.82 -6.02
CA VAL A 85 1.92 17.10 -6.38
C VAL A 85 2.87 16.72 -5.23
N LEU A 86 2.52 17.08 -3.99
CA LEU A 86 3.31 16.73 -2.81
C LEU A 86 3.33 15.22 -2.57
N GLN A 87 2.20 14.54 -2.73
CA GLN A 87 2.10 13.09 -2.60
C GLN A 87 2.94 12.37 -3.67
N HIS A 88 2.94 12.85 -4.91
CA HIS A 88 3.80 12.32 -5.97
C HIS A 88 5.29 12.56 -5.65
N ALA A 89 5.65 13.73 -5.13
CA ALA A 89 7.02 14.01 -4.73
C ALA A 89 7.51 13.06 -3.63
N ILE A 90 6.67 12.81 -2.61
CA ILE A 90 6.97 11.84 -1.55
C ILE A 90 7.12 10.43 -2.15
N SER A 91 6.22 10.02 -3.04
CA SER A 91 6.29 8.70 -3.70
C SER A 91 7.58 8.48 -4.46
N LYS A 92 8.06 9.52 -5.16
CA LYS A 92 9.27 9.46 -5.97
C LYS A 92 10.55 9.33 -5.12
N GLN A 93 10.55 9.88 -3.91
CA GLN A 93 11.75 10.05 -3.09
C GLN A 93 11.77 9.21 -1.82
N ALA A 94 10.63 8.69 -1.37
CA ALA A 94 10.53 7.94 -0.12
C ALA A 94 11.41 6.69 -0.08
N ASP A 95 12.06 6.49 1.06
CA ASP A 95 12.83 5.27 1.35
C ASP A 95 11.90 4.10 1.66
N ALA A 96 11.32 3.51 0.62
CA ALA A 96 10.45 2.36 0.71
C ALA A 96 10.80 1.32 -0.38
N ASP A 97 10.63 0.05 -0.08
CA ASP A 97 10.83 -1.03 -1.05
C ASP A 97 9.67 -1.12 -2.04
N VAL A 98 8.44 -0.93 -1.55
CA VAL A 98 7.22 -0.93 -2.37
C VAL A 98 6.40 0.31 -2.07
N ILE A 99 5.90 0.94 -3.12
CA ILE A 99 5.00 2.08 -3.06
C ILE A 99 3.62 1.63 -3.50
N ILE A 100 2.61 1.89 -2.69
CA ILE A 100 1.22 1.60 -3.03
C ILE A 100 0.47 2.92 -3.12
N MET A 101 0.01 3.25 -4.32
CA MET A 101 -0.80 4.43 -4.56
C MET A 101 -2.26 4.03 -4.75
N VAL A 102 -3.13 4.59 -3.93
CA VAL A 102 -4.57 4.34 -4.00
C VAL A 102 -5.28 5.63 -4.34
N ALA A 103 -5.66 5.78 -5.60
CA ALA A 103 -6.46 6.90 -6.07
C ALA A 103 -7.95 6.62 -5.85
N CYS A 104 -8.56 7.35 -4.92
CA CYS A 104 -9.96 7.18 -4.52
C CYS A 104 -10.81 8.36 -4.96
N GLY A 105 -11.26 8.35 -6.20
CA GLY A 105 -12.07 9.40 -6.76
C GLY A 105 -11.29 10.53 -7.41
N GLU A 106 -10.05 10.26 -7.80
CA GLU A 106 -9.23 11.18 -8.59
C GLU A 106 -9.84 11.42 -9.97
N ARG A 107 -9.48 12.54 -10.57
CA ARG A 107 -9.88 12.85 -11.93
C ARG A 107 -9.16 11.94 -12.90
N ALA A 108 -9.86 11.55 -13.96
CA ALA A 108 -9.27 10.71 -15.00
C ALA A 108 -7.97 11.30 -15.58
N ASN A 109 -7.89 12.62 -15.72
CA ASN A 109 -6.71 13.32 -16.23
C ASN A 109 -5.49 13.16 -15.32
N GLU A 110 -5.66 13.28 -13.99
CA GLU A 110 -4.58 13.12 -13.02
C GLU A 110 -4.09 11.67 -12.99
N VAL A 111 -4.99 10.73 -13.17
CA VAL A 111 -4.65 9.32 -13.29
C VAL A 111 -3.84 9.01 -14.54
N VAL A 112 -4.24 9.57 -15.68
CA VAL A 112 -3.49 9.43 -16.94
C VAL A 112 -2.10 10.01 -16.81
N GLU A 113 -1.94 11.13 -16.12
CA GLU A 113 -0.65 11.77 -15.86
C GLU A 113 0.27 10.86 -15.03
N ILE A 114 -0.26 10.20 -13.98
CA ILE A 114 0.49 9.22 -13.20
C ILE A 114 0.98 8.06 -14.08
N PHE A 115 0.11 7.51 -14.92
CA PHE A 115 0.47 6.42 -15.82
C PHE A 115 1.44 6.83 -16.93
N ALA A 116 1.48 8.10 -17.31
CA ALA A 116 2.44 8.63 -18.25
C ALA A 116 3.82 8.92 -17.63
N GLU A 117 3.82 9.50 -16.42
CA GLU A 117 5.06 9.92 -15.75
C GLU A 117 5.81 8.76 -15.05
N PHE A 118 5.12 7.91 -14.29
CA PHE A 118 5.77 6.91 -13.44
C PHE A 118 6.65 5.90 -14.17
N PRO A 119 6.30 5.43 -15.39
CA PRO A 119 7.17 4.54 -16.16
C PRO A 119 8.48 5.19 -16.65
N GLU A 120 8.51 6.52 -16.76
CA GLU A 120 9.70 7.27 -17.22
C GLU A 120 10.64 7.64 -16.07
N LEU A 121 10.12 7.61 -14.82
CA LEU A 121 10.89 7.97 -13.65
C LEU A 121 11.85 6.86 -13.24
N VAL A 122 13.08 7.27 -12.93
CA VAL A 122 14.12 6.39 -12.39
C VAL A 122 14.29 6.67 -10.91
N ASP A 123 14.32 5.62 -10.11
CA ASP A 123 14.65 5.72 -8.69
C ASP A 123 16.12 6.08 -8.54
N ALA A 124 16.39 7.23 -7.93
CA ALA A 124 17.75 7.73 -7.74
C ALA A 124 18.63 6.81 -6.87
N ARG A 125 18.02 5.94 -6.04
CA ARG A 125 18.73 5.04 -5.13
C ARG A 125 19.13 3.72 -5.81
N THR A 126 18.22 3.14 -6.60
CA THR A 126 18.41 1.83 -7.20
C THR A 126 18.81 1.86 -8.67
N GLY A 127 18.57 2.97 -9.36
CA GLY A 127 18.76 3.10 -10.80
C GLY A 127 17.71 2.36 -11.65
N HIS A 128 16.75 1.70 -11.01
CA HIS A 128 15.64 1.01 -11.67
C HIS A 128 14.46 1.94 -11.91
N LYS A 129 13.54 1.55 -12.78
CA LYS A 129 12.32 2.31 -13.02
C LYS A 129 11.44 2.31 -11.77
N LEU A 130 10.90 3.46 -11.42
CA LEU A 130 10.04 3.62 -10.25
C LEU A 130 8.80 2.70 -10.32
N MET A 131 8.29 2.44 -11.53
CA MET A 131 7.14 1.59 -11.76
C MET A 131 7.38 0.13 -11.36
N GLU A 132 8.62 -0.36 -11.33
CA GLU A 132 8.94 -1.74 -10.92
C GLU A 132 8.64 -2.00 -9.44
N ARG A 133 8.62 -0.95 -8.62
CA ARG A 133 8.28 -1.03 -7.18
C ARG A 133 6.97 -0.34 -6.81
N THR A 134 6.14 0.03 -7.80
CA THR A 134 4.91 0.80 -7.57
C THR A 134 3.69 -0.03 -7.92
N ILE A 135 2.73 -0.07 -7.01
CA ILE A 135 1.40 -0.65 -7.21
C ILE A 135 0.40 0.50 -7.25
N ILE A 136 -0.38 0.59 -8.31
CA ILE A 136 -1.40 1.63 -8.47
C ILE A 136 -2.78 1.01 -8.47
N ILE A 137 -3.61 1.42 -7.50
CA ILE A 137 -5.03 1.08 -7.44
C ILE A 137 -5.81 2.33 -7.77
N CYS A 138 -6.57 2.30 -8.85
CA CYS A 138 -7.22 3.50 -9.35
C CYS A 138 -8.72 3.36 -9.46
N ASN A 139 -9.43 4.26 -8.77
CA ASN A 139 -10.86 4.48 -8.91
C ASN A 139 -11.10 5.97 -9.19
N THR A 140 -11.67 6.25 -10.35
CA THR A 140 -11.96 7.63 -10.79
C THR A 140 -13.22 8.18 -10.14
N SER A 141 -13.41 9.50 -10.23
CA SER A 141 -14.52 10.21 -9.58
C SER A 141 -15.92 9.81 -10.06
N ASN A 142 -16.02 9.19 -11.24
CA ASN A 142 -17.28 8.69 -11.81
C ASN A 142 -17.67 7.28 -11.30
N MET A 143 -16.80 6.62 -10.56
CA MET A 143 -17.10 5.31 -9.99
C MET A 143 -17.96 5.41 -8.72
N PRO A 144 -18.75 4.37 -8.38
CA PRO A 144 -19.56 4.35 -7.17
C PRO A 144 -18.72 4.55 -5.90
N VAL A 145 -19.29 5.25 -4.91
CA VAL A 145 -18.62 5.56 -3.63
C VAL A 145 -18.12 4.30 -2.95
N ALA A 146 -18.94 3.24 -2.93
CA ALA A 146 -18.56 1.96 -2.32
C ALA A 146 -17.31 1.33 -2.96
N ALA A 147 -17.16 1.45 -4.28
CA ALA A 147 -15.97 0.97 -4.98
C ALA A 147 -14.73 1.80 -4.62
N ARG A 148 -14.89 3.13 -4.51
CA ARG A 148 -13.82 4.04 -4.10
C ARG A 148 -13.35 3.76 -2.67
N GLU A 149 -14.28 3.57 -1.74
CA GLU A 149 -13.95 3.18 -0.36
C GLU A 149 -13.27 1.81 -0.29
N ALA A 150 -13.77 0.82 -1.04
CA ALA A 150 -13.21 -0.52 -1.05
C ALA A 150 -11.75 -0.56 -1.53
N SER A 151 -11.35 0.36 -2.41
CA SER A 151 -9.98 0.41 -2.92
C SER A 151 -8.94 0.72 -1.85
N VAL A 152 -9.29 1.51 -0.82
CA VAL A 152 -8.41 1.80 0.32
C VAL A 152 -8.10 0.51 1.09
N TYR A 153 -9.14 -0.24 1.41
CA TYR A 153 -8.99 -1.51 2.12
C TYR A 153 -8.21 -2.52 1.29
N THR A 154 -8.43 -2.55 -0.03
CA THR A 154 -7.67 -3.40 -0.94
C THR A 154 -6.19 -3.02 -0.94
N GLY A 155 -5.87 -1.74 -1.03
CA GLY A 155 -4.49 -1.24 -0.94
C GLY A 155 -3.82 -1.60 0.37
N MET A 156 -4.53 -1.44 1.48
CA MET A 156 -4.04 -1.85 2.80
C MET A 156 -3.76 -3.36 2.87
N THR A 157 -4.66 -4.18 2.34
CA THR A 157 -4.51 -5.64 2.35
C THR A 157 -3.29 -6.09 1.53
N ILE A 158 -3.09 -5.49 0.36
CA ILE A 158 -1.88 -5.72 -0.47
C ILE A 158 -0.64 -5.26 0.29
N GLY A 159 -0.70 -4.11 0.94
CA GLY A 159 0.38 -3.61 1.79
C GLY A 159 0.75 -4.59 2.90
N GLU A 160 -0.23 -5.08 3.64
CA GLU A 160 0.01 -6.06 4.70
C GLU A 160 0.62 -7.36 4.20
N TYR A 161 0.26 -7.80 2.99
CA TYR A 161 0.88 -8.96 2.37
C TYR A 161 2.39 -8.75 2.17
N TYR A 162 2.79 -7.63 1.57
CA TYR A 162 4.22 -7.31 1.38
C TYR A 162 4.94 -7.02 2.70
N ARG A 163 4.26 -6.37 3.65
CA ARG A 163 4.79 -6.15 4.99
C ARG A 163 5.10 -7.46 5.70
N SER A 164 4.25 -8.46 5.53
CA SER A 164 4.45 -9.81 6.08
C SER A 164 5.70 -10.51 5.52
N MET A 165 6.17 -10.08 4.36
CA MET A 165 7.44 -10.52 3.76
C MET A 165 8.66 -9.75 4.29
N GLY A 166 8.47 -8.74 5.15
CA GLY A 166 9.54 -7.92 5.71
C GLY A 166 9.93 -6.70 4.87
N LEU A 167 9.15 -6.36 3.84
CA LEU A 167 9.42 -5.20 2.99
C LEU A 167 8.94 -3.90 3.64
N LYS A 168 9.67 -2.82 3.41
CA LYS A 168 9.27 -1.46 3.79
C LYS A 168 8.24 -0.93 2.79
N LEU A 169 7.13 -0.41 3.28
CA LEU A 169 6.04 0.05 2.46
C LEU A 169 5.73 1.51 2.66
N SER A 170 5.45 2.21 1.58
CA SER A 170 4.80 3.51 1.57
C SER A 170 3.42 3.36 0.95
N LEU A 171 2.37 3.56 1.75
CA LEU A 171 0.99 3.57 1.27
C LEU A 171 0.51 5.02 1.19
N ILE A 172 0.15 5.44 0.00
CA ILE A 172 -0.34 6.78 -0.29
C ILE A 172 -1.78 6.68 -0.76
N HIS A 173 -2.67 7.28 0.01
CA HIS A 173 -4.07 7.37 -0.31
C HIS A 173 -4.41 8.79 -0.78
N ILE A 174 -4.90 8.92 -1.99
CA ILE A 174 -5.33 10.17 -2.58
C ILE A 174 -6.86 10.16 -2.62
N SER A 175 -7.50 11.08 -1.90
CA SER A 175 -8.95 11.24 -1.93
C SER A 175 -9.33 12.70 -2.10
N GLU A 176 -10.26 12.98 -3.01
CA GLU A 176 -10.92 14.28 -3.01
C GLU A 176 -11.88 14.37 -1.82
N PRO A 177 -11.86 15.47 -1.05
CA PRO A 177 -12.86 15.69 -0.02
C PRO A 177 -14.23 15.74 -0.69
N THR A 178 -15.12 14.86 -0.28
CA THR A 178 -16.53 14.95 -0.64
C THR A 178 -16.99 16.37 -0.27
N ARG A 179 -17.39 17.17 -1.24
CA ARG A 179 -18.06 18.44 -0.97
C ARG A 179 -19.27 18.13 -0.12
N LEU A 180 -19.18 18.43 1.17
CA LEU A 180 -20.37 18.59 2.00
C LEU A 180 -21.18 19.70 1.30
N ARG A 181 -22.19 19.31 0.56
CA ARG A 181 -23.21 20.27 0.14
C ARG A 181 -23.78 20.83 1.45
N ARG A 182 -23.51 22.11 1.72
CA ARG A 182 -24.32 22.85 2.67
C ARG A 182 -25.75 22.79 2.11
N ILE A 183 -26.60 22.07 2.82
CA ILE A 183 -28.03 22.15 2.72
C ILE A 183 -28.43 23.50 3.30
#